data_07720524662a6adc3870dca766c6ca1c
#
_entry.id   07720524662a6adc3870dca766c6ca1c
#
_cell.length_a   1.000
_cell.length_b   1.000
_cell.length_c   1.000
_cell.angle_alpha   90.00
_cell.angle_beta   90.00
_cell.angle_gamma   90.00
#
_symmetry.space_group_name_H-M   'P 1'
#
loop_
_entity.id
_entity.type
_entity.pdbx_description
1 polymer ?
#
loop_
_entity_poly.entity_id
_entity_poly.type
_entity_poly.pdbx_seq_one_letter_code
_entity_poly.pdbx_strand_id
1 'polypeptide(L)'
;MATIAIEKTDLLGAEQMAAFLQCRMADVVWLDAANGPAKAAKPANTADALVCSQTYVSANGGVSAVVEIARGMKASRVLIIGRQESNNFSIRTEMKGNLIHLNMAESDCTVSHLSPDYPSNYSLQMACSLLLDNDYVAVADQKSLELMALSRRVSQTDVTVFINGPTGTGKEVLARFIHNQSGRREAPFVAVNCAAIPENMLEAILFGHEKGAFTGASNANKGIFRAADGGTLLLDEISEMPLGLQAKLLRVLQEKKVTPLGSQRELDVDVRVVATTNRNMITEVREGRFREDLFYRLNVFPL
;
A
#
# COMPACT_ATOMS: atom_id res chain seq x y z
N MET A 1 -1.84 -7.27 8.22
CA MET A 1 -3.00 -7.61 7.37
C MET A 1 -4.21 -7.11 8.10
N ALA A 2 -5.11 -6.37 7.45
CA ALA A 2 -6.35 -6.04 8.12
C ALA A 2 -7.19 -7.32 8.25
N THR A 3 -7.66 -7.58 9.44
CA THR A 3 -8.57 -8.71 9.73
C THR A 3 -9.96 -8.15 9.90
N ILE A 4 -10.90 -8.58 9.05
CA ILE A 4 -12.27 -8.09 9.05
C ILE A 4 -13.20 -9.19 9.53
N ALA A 5 -13.93 -8.92 10.60
CA ALA A 5 -14.96 -9.81 11.08
C ALA A 5 -16.28 -9.53 10.33
N ILE A 6 -16.87 -10.55 9.73
CA ILE A 6 -18.12 -10.44 8.96
C ILE A 6 -19.20 -11.34 9.59
N GLU A 7 -20.34 -10.75 9.90
CA GLU A 7 -21.54 -11.49 10.29
C GLU A 7 -22.07 -12.28 9.09
N LYS A 8 -22.26 -13.60 9.28
CA LYS A 8 -22.62 -14.52 8.18
C LYS A 8 -24.10 -14.70 7.99
N THR A 9 -24.90 -14.60 9.05
CA THR A 9 -26.27 -15.13 9.07
C THR A 9 -27.26 -14.23 8.35
N ASP A 10 -27.23 -12.93 8.63
CA ASP A 10 -28.24 -11.96 8.19
C ASP A 10 -27.71 -10.95 7.19
N LEU A 11 -26.39 -10.94 6.92
CA LEU A 11 -25.78 -10.03 5.99
C LEU A 11 -25.87 -10.57 4.55
N LEU A 12 -26.79 -10.00 3.76
CA LEU A 12 -26.83 -10.29 2.33
C LEU A 12 -25.55 -9.85 1.64
N GLY A 13 -25.01 -10.74 0.80
CA GLY A 13 -23.74 -10.46 0.12
C GLY A 13 -22.49 -10.65 0.99
N ALA A 14 -22.61 -11.29 2.16
CA ALA A 14 -21.47 -11.53 3.05
C ALA A 14 -20.34 -12.29 2.35
N GLU A 15 -20.67 -13.32 1.57
CA GLU A 15 -19.66 -14.11 0.83
C GLU A 15 -19.01 -13.29 -0.29
N GLN A 16 -19.79 -12.47 -1.01
CA GLN A 16 -19.27 -11.56 -2.03
C GLN A 16 -18.37 -10.50 -1.40
N MET A 17 -18.80 -9.91 -0.27
CA MET A 17 -17.97 -8.96 0.47
C MET A 17 -16.66 -9.60 0.95
N ALA A 18 -16.72 -10.82 1.47
CA ALA A 18 -15.55 -11.57 1.88
C ALA A 18 -14.58 -11.79 0.69
N ALA A 19 -15.10 -12.19 -0.47
CA ALA A 19 -14.31 -12.33 -1.68
C ALA A 19 -13.65 -11.01 -2.10
N PHE A 20 -14.39 -9.89 -2.11
CA PHE A 20 -13.83 -8.57 -2.40
C PHE A 20 -12.76 -8.12 -1.39
N LEU A 21 -12.93 -8.40 -0.11
CA LEU A 21 -11.96 -8.09 0.93
C LEU A 21 -10.71 -8.96 0.80
N GLN A 22 -10.87 -10.26 0.51
CA GLN A 22 -9.76 -11.18 0.26
C GLN A 22 -8.97 -10.79 -0.99
N CYS A 23 -9.65 -10.39 -2.08
CA CYS A 23 -9.00 -9.81 -3.26
C CYS A 23 -8.21 -8.53 -2.93
N ARG A 24 -8.64 -7.76 -1.93
CA ARG A 24 -7.93 -6.59 -1.38
C ARG A 24 -6.98 -6.95 -0.24
N MET A 25 -6.69 -8.24 -0.08
CA MET A 25 -5.73 -8.79 0.88
C MET A 25 -6.07 -8.53 2.35
N ALA A 26 -7.36 -8.46 2.68
CA ALA A 26 -7.82 -8.52 4.06
C ALA A 26 -8.08 -9.98 4.44
N ASP A 27 -7.76 -10.34 5.67
CA ASP A 27 -8.20 -11.61 6.24
C ASP A 27 -9.66 -11.48 6.69
N VAL A 28 -10.46 -12.51 6.43
CA VAL A 28 -11.87 -12.52 6.81
C VAL A 28 -12.09 -13.55 7.90
N VAL A 29 -12.74 -13.12 8.96
CA VAL A 29 -13.19 -13.96 10.08
C VAL A 29 -14.72 -13.95 10.11
N TRP A 30 -15.33 -15.13 10.13
CA TRP A 30 -16.76 -15.25 10.19
C TRP A 30 -17.29 -15.17 11.62
N LEU A 31 -18.36 -14.40 11.82
CA LEU A 31 -19.14 -14.38 13.05
C LEU A 31 -20.43 -15.18 12.80
N ASP A 32 -20.56 -16.31 13.51
CA ASP A 32 -21.80 -17.08 13.50
C ASP A 32 -22.75 -16.54 14.58
N ALA A 33 -24.03 -16.48 14.28
CA ALA A 33 -25.09 -16.04 15.20
C ALA A 33 -25.20 -16.91 16.48
N ALA A 34 -24.70 -18.15 16.42
CA ALA A 34 -24.67 -19.08 17.56
C ALA A 34 -23.72 -18.64 18.69
N ASN A 35 -22.82 -17.71 18.44
CA ASN A 35 -21.90 -17.11 19.41
C ASN A 35 -22.35 -15.72 19.89
N GLY A 36 -23.66 -15.53 20.09
CA GLY A 36 -24.25 -14.30 20.62
C GLY A 36 -23.64 -13.89 21.97
N PRO A 37 -23.80 -12.61 22.37
CA PRO A 37 -23.09 -11.98 23.50
C PRO A 37 -23.35 -12.62 24.87
N ALA A 38 -24.36 -13.46 25.00
CA ALA A 38 -24.68 -14.15 26.25
C ALA A 38 -23.74 -15.34 26.60
N LYS A 39 -22.89 -15.77 25.68
CA LYS A 39 -21.88 -16.85 25.86
C LYS A 39 -20.52 -16.49 25.29
N ALA A 40 -20.15 -15.22 25.26
CA ALA A 40 -18.81 -14.78 24.89
C ALA A 40 -17.76 -15.27 25.91
N ALA A 41 -17.45 -16.54 25.85
CA ALA A 41 -16.11 -16.99 26.11
C ALA A 41 -15.23 -16.24 25.09
N LYS A 42 -14.37 -15.33 25.56
CA LYS A 42 -13.36 -14.53 24.86
C LYS A 42 -13.37 -14.71 23.36
N PRO A 43 -13.67 -13.68 22.53
CA PRO A 43 -13.54 -13.82 21.09
C PRO A 43 -12.13 -14.30 20.79
N ALA A 44 -12.01 -15.50 20.24
CA ALA A 44 -10.72 -16.14 19.96
C ALA A 44 -9.93 -15.39 18.88
N ASN A 45 -10.57 -14.44 18.19
CA ASN A 45 -9.97 -13.73 17.07
C ASN A 45 -10.04 -12.21 17.29
N THR A 46 -8.92 -11.55 17.16
CA THR A 46 -8.86 -10.09 17.05
C THR A 46 -9.22 -9.71 15.62
N ALA A 47 -9.96 -8.60 15.45
CA ALA A 47 -10.29 -8.03 14.14
C ALA A 47 -10.06 -6.52 14.16
N ASP A 48 -9.68 -5.94 13.03
CA ASP A 48 -9.48 -4.50 12.88
C ASP A 48 -10.79 -3.78 12.61
N ALA A 49 -11.77 -4.46 11.99
CA ALA A 49 -13.12 -3.96 11.78
C ALA A 49 -14.17 -5.08 11.89
N LEU A 50 -15.39 -4.66 12.21
CA LEU A 50 -16.59 -5.51 12.28
C LEU A 50 -17.60 -5.05 11.24
N VAL A 51 -18.15 -6.01 10.48
CA VAL A 51 -19.28 -5.78 9.55
C VAL A 51 -20.46 -6.62 9.97
N CYS A 52 -21.62 -5.99 10.08
CA CYS A 52 -22.86 -6.68 10.40
C CYS A 52 -24.08 -6.03 9.73
N SER A 53 -25.16 -6.78 9.66
CA SER A 53 -26.45 -6.31 9.17
C SER A 53 -27.20 -5.48 10.25
N GLN A 54 -28.13 -4.64 9.81
CA GLN A 54 -29.04 -3.94 10.73
C GLN A 54 -29.92 -4.94 11.52
N THR A 55 -30.25 -6.09 10.95
CA THR A 55 -31.00 -7.19 11.61
C THR A 55 -30.16 -7.77 12.75
N TYR A 56 -28.89 -8.03 12.53
CA TYR A 56 -27.96 -8.49 13.57
C TYR A 56 -27.87 -7.49 14.73
N VAL A 57 -27.79 -6.20 14.43
CA VAL A 57 -27.77 -5.13 15.44
C VAL A 57 -29.04 -5.19 16.31
N SER A 58 -30.20 -5.32 15.68
CA SER A 58 -31.50 -5.38 16.40
C SER A 58 -31.61 -6.64 17.28
N ALA A 59 -31.13 -7.78 16.79
CA ALA A 59 -31.14 -9.06 17.50
C ALA A 59 -30.20 -9.10 18.71
N ASN A 60 -29.10 -8.33 18.68
CA ASN A 60 -28.07 -8.34 19.71
C ASN A 60 -28.12 -7.17 20.70
N GLY A 61 -29.27 -6.48 20.82
CA GLY A 61 -29.45 -5.43 21.83
C GLY A 61 -29.06 -4.02 21.36
N GLY A 62 -28.98 -3.81 20.06
CA GLY A 62 -28.78 -2.50 19.47
C GLY A 62 -27.31 -2.13 19.21
N VAL A 63 -27.11 -0.92 18.73
CA VAL A 63 -25.79 -0.42 18.30
C VAL A 63 -24.76 -0.46 19.43
N SER A 64 -25.15 -0.09 20.65
CA SER A 64 -24.23 -0.07 21.80
C SER A 64 -23.65 -1.45 22.11
N ALA A 65 -24.47 -2.50 22.04
CA ALA A 65 -24.01 -3.87 22.26
C ALA A 65 -23.05 -4.36 21.15
N VAL A 66 -23.32 -4.00 19.90
CA VAL A 66 -22.43 -4.33 18.77
C VAL A 66 -21.09 -3.60 18.88
N VAL A 67 -21.09 -2.35 19.34
CA VAL A 67 -19.85 -1.60 19.61
C VAL A 67 -19.04 -2.26 20.75
N GLU A 68 -19.69 -2.82 21.77
CA GLU A 68 -19.00 -3.58 22.83
C GLU A 68 -18.40 -4.89 22.30
N ILE A 69 -19.13 -5.61 21.45
CA ILE A 69 -18.60 -6.80 20.74
C ILE A 69 -17.36 -6.43 19.94
N ALA A 70 -17.42 -5.35 19.16
CA ALA A 70 -16.30 -4.86 18.37
C ALA A 70 -15.08 -4.50 19.26
N ARG A 71 -15.31 -3.84 20.39
CA ARG A 71 -14.24 -3.54 21.37
C ARG A 71 -13.61 -4.82 21.96
N GLY A 72 -14.43 -5.82 22.24
CA GLY A 72 -13.95 -7.13 22.70
C GLY A 72 -13.00 -7.81 21.69
N MET A 73 -13.25 -7.57 20.40
CA MET A 73 -12.40 -8.05 19.30
C MET A 73 -11.23 -7.09 18.98
N LYS A 74 -11.12 -5.96 19.68
CA LYS A 74 -10.19 -4.85 19.40
C LYS A 74 -10.45 -4.16 18.05
N ALA A 75 -11.62 -4.30 17.48
CA ALA A 75 -11.98 -3.64 16.24
C ALA A 75 -12.08 -2.12 16.45
N SER A 76 -11.38 -1.38 15.61
CA SER A 76 -11.37 0.09 15.61
C SER A 76 -12.54 0.67 14.82
N ARG A 77 -13.16 -0.13 13.95
CA ARG A 77 -14.19 0.30 13.01
C ARG A 77 -15.37 -0.67 12.97
N VAL A 78 -16.59 -0.14 12.91
CA VAL A 78 -17.82 -0.93 12.77
C VAL A 78 -18.60 -0.42 11.57
N LEU A 79 -18.94 -1.31 10.65
CA LEU A 79 -19.79 -1.04 9.49
C LEU A 79 -21.11 -1.80 9.67
N ILE A 80 -22.20 -1.04 9.76
CA ILE A 80 -23.56 -1.58 9.83
C ILE A 80 -24.20 -1.40 8.46
N ILE A 81 -24.61 -2.50 7.83
CA ILE A 81 -25.25 -2.48 6.52
C ILE A 81 -26.76 -2.63 6.72
N GLY A 82 -27.47 -1.58 6.33
CA GLY A 82 -28.92 -1.54 6.26
C GLY A 82 -29.43 -1.76 4.85
N ARG A 83 -30.65 -2.26 4.73
CA ARG A 83 -31.36 -2.40 3.45
C ARG A 83 -32.38 -1.28 3.31
N GLN A 84 -32.53 -0.79 2.10
CA GLN A 84 -33.58 0.16 1.76
C GLN A 84 -34.29 -0.29 0.48
N GLU A 85 -35.61 -0.29 0.50
CA GLU A 85 -36.44 -0.60 -0.68
C GLU A 85 -36.29 0.46 -1.80
N SER A 86 -35.90 1.67 -1.42
CA SER A 86 -35.60 2.74 -2.37
C SER A 86 -34.14 2.63 -2.84
N ASN A 87 -33.89 2.89 -4.13
CA ASN A 87 -32.55 2.90 -4.74
C ASN A 87 -31.60 4.01 -4.19
N ASN A 88 -31.84 4.48 -2.99
CA ASN A 88 -31.07 5.55 -2.37
C ASN A 88 -29.93 4.95 -1.53
N PHE A 89 -28.73 5.10 -2.05
CA PHE A 89 -27.52 4.84 -1.29
C PHE A 89 -27.29 5.96 -0.28
N SER A 90 -27.03 5.61 0.98
CA SER A 90 -26.71 6.62 2.00
C SER A 90 -25.64 6.14 2.97
N ILE A 91 -24.75 7.05 3.36
CA ILE A 91 -23.72 6.82 4.37
C ILE A 91 -23.92 7.81 5.50
N ARG A 92 -23.94 7.29 6.73
CA ARG A 92 -23.92 8.09 7.95
C ARG A 92 -22.78 7.62 8.84
N THR A 93 -21.98 8.55 9.35
CA THR A 93 -20.85 8.25 10.22
C THR A 93 -21.07 8.83 11.60
N GLU A 94 -20.72 8.04 12.63
CA GLU A 94 -20.75 8.42 14.04
C GLU A 94 -19.40 8.10 14.70
N MET A 95 -19.22 8.50 15.96
CA MET A 95 -18.01 8.19 16.75
C MET A 95 -16.70 8.56 16.02
N LYS A 96 -16.64 9.77 15.42
CA LYS A 96 -15.49 10.26 14.64
C LYS A 96 -15.13 9.38 13.43
N GLY A 97 -16.13 8.74 12.81
CA GLY A 97 -15.94 7.90 11.62
C GLY A 97 -15.68 6.42 11.94
N ASN A 98 -15.64 6.03 13.20
CA ASN A 98 -15.40 4.63 13.58
C ASN A 98 -16.68 3.77 13.54
N LEU A 99 -17.86 4.38 13.58
CA LEU A 99 -19.14 3.73 13.38
C LEU A 99 -19.76 4.26 12.08
N ILE A 100 -19.99 3.38 11.14
CA ILE A 100 -20.45 3.71 9.80
C ILE A 100 -21.76 2.95 9.54
N HIS A 101 -22.82 3.68 9.22
CA HIS A 101 -24.07 3.13 8.73
C HIS A 101 -24.12 3.28 7.21
N LEU A 102 -24.26 2.19 6.51
CA LEU A 102 -24.33 2.14 5.06
C LEU A 102 -25.67 1.52 4.66
N ASN A 103 -26.53 2.29 4.03
CA ASN A 103 -27.78 1.77 3.46
C ASN A 103 -27.60 1.54 1.97
N MET A 104 -27.95 0.36 1.50
CA MET A 104 -27.81 -0.08 0.12
C MET A 104 -29.13 -0.61 -0.41
N ALA A 105 -29.33 -0.55 -1.72
CA ALA A 105 -30.46 -1.21 -2.38
C ALA A 105 -30.31 -2.74 -2.29
N GLU A 106 -31.41 -3.45 -2.18
CA GLU A 106 -31.41 -4.91 -2.10
C GLU A 106 -30.83 -5.56 -3.37
N SER A 107 -31.06 -4.93 -4.53
CA SER A 107 -30.47 -5.35 -5.81
C SER A 107 -28.93 -5.37 -5.82
N ASP A 108 -28.30 -4.51 -5.04
CA ASP A 108 -26.84 -4.41 -4.97
C ASP A 108 -26.20 -5.55 -4.17
N CYS A 109 -27.03 -6.26 -3.39
CA CYS A 109 -26.58 -7.35 -2.53
C CYS A 109 -26.79 -8.75 -3.14
N THR A 110 -27.55 -8.88 -4.24
CA THR A 110 -28.08 -10.15 -4.74
C THR A 110 -27.49 -10.64 -6.07
N VAL A 111 -26.33 -10.14 -6.50
CA VAL A 111 -25.73 -10.57 -7.76
C VAL A 111 -25.27 -12.02 -7.70
N SER A 112 -25.93 -12.87 -8.49
CA SER A 112 -25.81 -14.33 -8.47
C SER A 112 -24.58 -14.90 -9.21
N HIS A 113 -23.68 -14.08 -9.74
CA HIS A 113 -22.48 -14.53 -10.43
C HIS A 113 -21.23 -13.83 -9.87
N LEU A 114 -20.36 -14.61 -9.24
CA LEU A 114 -19.00 -14.26 -8.83
C LEU A 114 -18.11 -14.10 -10.09
N SER A 115 -18.36 -13.08 -10.90
CA SER A 115 -17.40 -12.68 -11.90
C SER A 115 -16.66 -11.44 -11.37
N PRO A 116 -15.31 -11.48 -11.22
CA PRO A 116 -14.51 -10.31 -10.88
C PRO A 116 -14.67 -9.16 -11.88
N ASP A 117 -15.15 -9.46 -13.08
CA ASP A 117 -15.31 -8.53 -14.20
C ASP A 117 -16.59 -7.69 -14.16
N TYR A 118 -17.44 -7.86 -13.13
CA TYR A 118 -18.69 -7.11 -13.07
C TYR A 118 -18.53 -5.80 -12.25
N PRO A 119 -18.56 -4.64 -12.91
CA PRO A 119 -18.51 -3.33 -12.24
C PRO A 119 -19.79 -2.99 -11.43
N SER A 120 -20.78 -3.88 -11.39
CA SER A 120 -22.13 -3.59 -10.88
C SER A 120 -22.30 -3.63 -9.36
N ASN A 121 -21.24 -3.89 -8.59
CA ASN A 121 -21.30 -3.89 -7.12
C ASN A 121 -20.56 -2.71 -6.47
N TYR A 122 -20.84 -1.50 -6.95
CA TYR A 122 -20.24 -0.27 -6.39
C TYR A 122 -20.50 -0.15 -4.87
N SER A 123 -21.67 -0.53 -4.41
CA SER A 123 -22.04 -0.44 -3.00
C SER A 123 -21.19 -1.35 -2.12
N LEU A 124 -20.95 -2.60 -2.53
CA LEU A 124 -20.05 -3.53 -1.81
C LEU A 124 -18.58 -3.11 -1.93
N GLN A 125 -18.15 -2.60 -3.07
CA GLN A 125 -16.80 -2.05 -3.22
C GLN A 125 -16.57 -0.83 -2.34
N MET A 126 -17.56 0.05 -2.23
CA MET A 126 -17.55 1.19 -1.31
C MET A 126 -17.47 0.71 0.14
N ALA A 127 -18.30 -0.27 0.52
CA ALA A 127 -18.27 -0.88 1.85
C ALA A 127 -16.87 -1.42 2.19
N CYS A 128 -16.25 -2.16 1.26
CA CYS A 128 -14.88 -2.65 1.44
C CYS A 128 -13.86 -1.50 1.59
N SER A 129 -14.03 -0.43 0.83
CA SER A 129 -13.13 0.74 0.91
C SER A 129 -13.27 1.50 2.25
N LEU A 130 -14.48 1.53 2.83
CA LEU A 130 -14.72 2.13 4.14
C LEU A 130 -14.13 1.32 5.30
N LEU A 131 -13.92 0.03 5.12
CA LEU A 131 -13.37 -0.87 6.13
C LEU A 131 -11.84 -0.88 6.16
N LEU A 132 -11.23 -0.63 5.00
CA LEU A 132 -9.78 -0.65 4.86
C LEU A 132 -9.20 0.73 5.17
N ASP A 133 -8.03 0.78 5.80
CA ASP A 133 -7.34 2.04 6.07
C ASP A 133 -6.87 2.72 4.77
N ASN A 134 -6.59 4.03 4.82
CA ASN A 134 -6.18 4.85 3.67
C ASN A 134 -4.88 4.38 2.98
N ASP A 135 -4.17 3.41 3.55
CA ASP A 135 -2.97 2.81 2.96
C ASP A 135 -3.27 1.76 1.87
N TYR A 136 -4.54 1.47 1.62
CA TYR A 136 -4.94 0.52 0.61
C TYR A 136 -5.16 1.20 -0.74
N VAL A 137 -4.48 0.67 -1.77
CA VAL A 137 -4.71 1.08 -3.15
C VAL A 137 -6.04 0.49 -3.61
N ALA A 138 -6.97 1.34 -4.02
CA ALA A 138 -8.24 0.88 -4.57
C ALA A 138 -8.01 0.28 -5.97
N VAL A 139 -8.29 -1.01 -6.11
CA VAL A 139 -8.20 -1.74 -7.40
C VAL A 139 -9.50 -2.49 -7.64
N ALA A 140 -9.89 -2.59 -8.91
CA ALA A 140 -11.14 -3.22 -9.30
C ALA A 140 -10.96 -4.29 -10.40
N ASP A 141 -9.95 -4.20 -11.23
CA ASP A 141 -9.70 -5.16 -12.30
C ASP A 141 -8.75 -6.29 -11.88
N GLN A 142 -8.89 -7.46 -12.51
CA GLN A 142 -8.17 -8.67 -12.16
C GLN A 142 -6.64 -8.53 -12.28
N LYS A 143 -6.14 -7.85 -13.31
CA LYS A 143 -4.70 -7.67 -13.51
C LYS A 143 -4.08 -6.79 -12.43
N SER A 144 -4.78 -5.73 -12.04
CA SER A 144 -4.36 -4.88 -10.93
C SER A 144 -4.37 -5.62 -9.60
N LEU A 145 -5.37 -6.50 -9.36
CA LEU A 145 -5.40 -7.35 -8.17
C LEU A 145 -4.21 -8.31 -8.13
N GLU A 146 -3.86 -8.95 -9.25
CA GLU A 146 -2.69 -9.83 -9.38
C GLU A 146 -1.39 -9.06 -9.13
N LEU A 147 -1.27 -7.85 -9.70
CA LEU A 147 -0.13 -6.95 -9.47
C LEU A 147 0.00 -6.59 -7.99
N MET A 148 -1.10 -6.24 -7.33
CA MET A 148 -1.09 -5.92 -5.91
C MET A 148 -0.72 -7.13 -5.04
N ALA A 149 -1.22 -8.33 -5.38
CA ALA A 149 -0.86 -9.57 -4.70
C ALA A 149 0.64 -9.87 -4.83
N LEU A 150 1.19 -9.70 -6.03
CA LEU A 150 2.62 -9.86 -6.30
C LEU A 150 3.46 -8.83 -5.55
N SER A 151 3.04 -7.55 -5.59
CA SER A 151 3.69 -6.44 -4.88
C SER A 151 3.73 -6.66 -3.37
N ARG A 152 2.68 -7.22 -2.81
CA ARG A 152 2.64 -7.58 -1.41
C ARG A 152 3.61 -8.73 -1.07
N ARG A 153 3.68 -9.76 -1.90
CA ARG A 153 4.63 -10.87 -1.68
C ARG A 153 6.07 -10.35 -1.68
N VAL A 154 6.44 -9.49 -2.63
CA VAL A 154 7.78 -8.92 -2.70
C VAL A 154 8.05 -7.92 -1.58
N SER A 155 7.03 -7.25 -1.05
CA SER A 155 7.20 -6.30 0.07
C SER A 155 7.77 -6.96 1.33
N GLN A 156 7.52 -8.26 1.52
CA GLN A 156 8.03 -9.03 2.66
C GLN A 156 9.54 -9.35 2.56
N THR A 157 10.18 -8.98 1.47
CA THR A 157 11.62 -9.17 1.23
C THR A 157 12.31 -7.83 1.07
N ASP A 158 13.64 -7.79 1.26
CA ASP A 158 14.45 -6.57 1.07
C ASP A 158 15.06 -6.47 -0.34
N VAL A 159 14.59 -7.25 -1.30
CA VAL A 159 15.08 -7.19 -2.68
C VAL A 159 14.74 -5.85 -3.33
N THR A 160 15.59 -5.43 -4.27
CA THR A 160 15.31 -4.27 -5.11
C THR A 160 14.11 -4.57 -6.02
N VAL A 161 13.18 -3.63 -6.09
CA VAL A 161 11.99 -3.73 -6.95
C VAL A 161 12.11 -2.72 -8.08
N PHE A 162 11.85 -3.17 -9.31
CA PHE A 162 11.88 -2.35 -10.50
C PHE A 162 10.49 -2.26 -11.12
N ILE A 163 9.89 -1.06 -11.11
CA ILE A 163 8.53 -0.83 -11.60
C ILE A 163 8.59 -0.14 -12.95
N ASN A 164 8.12 -0.82 -13.99
CA ASN A 164 8.10 -0.28 -15.34
C ASN A 164 6.65 -0.09 -15.81
N GLY A 165 6.34 1.10 -16.31
CA GLY A 165 5.01 1.37 -16.86
C GLY A 165 4.86 2.79 -17.37
N PRO A 166 3.86 3.05 -18.23
CA PRO A 166 3.58 4.37 -18.78
C PRO A 166 3.45 5.46 -17.71
N THR A 167 3.62 6.72 -18.14
CA THR A 167 3.38 7.86 -17.25
C THR A 167 1.91 7.87 -16.79
N GLY A 168 1.68 8.18 -15.51
CA GLY A 168 0.33 8.27 -14.94
C GLY A 168 -0.28 6.94 -14.48
N THR A 169 0.42 5.80 -14.59
CA THR A 169 -0.08 4.48 -14.15
C THR A 169 0.00 4.24 -12.63
N GLY A 170 0.48 5.21 -11.86
CA GLY A 170 0.54 5.08 -10.41
C GLY A 170 1.79 4.37 -9.87
N LYS A 171 2.92 4.39 -10.59
CA LYS A 171 4.19 3.76 -10.16
C LYS A 171 4.63 4.18 -8.75
N GLU A 172 4.51 5.49 -8.43
CA GLU A 172 4.84 5.99 -7.08
C GLU A 172 3.88 5.45 -6.01
N VAL A 173 2.59 5.35 -6.34
CA VAL A 173 1.58 4.76 -5.44
C VAL A 173 1.91 3.31 -5.14
N LEU A 174 2.31 2.54 -6.16
CA LEU A 174 2.74 1.15 -5.99
C LEU A 174 4.02 1.04 -5.16
N ALA A 175 5.00 1.91 -5.38
CA ALA A 175 6.23 1.95 -4.58
C ALA A 175 5.95 2.25 -3.10
N ARG A 176 5.05 3.19 -2.83
CA ARG A 176 4.61 3.53 -1.47
C ARG A 176 3.84 2.38 -0.83
N PHE A 177 2.97 1.70 -1.59
CA PHE A 177 2.30 0.48 -1.12
C PHE A 177 3.31 -0.61 -0.73
N ILE A 178 4.35 -0.86 -1.55
CA ILE A 178 5.40 -1.84 -1.25
C ILE A 178 6.13 -1.49 0.05
N HIS A 179 6.41 -0.22 0.28
CA HIS A 179 7.02 0.23 1.54
C HIS A 179 6.09 -0.01 2.74
N ASN A 180 4.83 0.44 2.66
CA ASN A 180 3.84 0.33 3.73
C ASN A 180 3.53 -1.13 4.11
N GLN A 181 3.66 -2.06 3.16
CA GLN A 181 3.48 -3.50 3.38
C GLN A 181 4.76 -4.23 3.79
N SER A 182 5.90 -3.54 3.92
CA SER A 182 7.19 -4.14 4.26
C SER A 182 7.48 -4.15 5.76
N GLY A 183 8.51 -4.89 6.15
CA GLY A 183 9.06 -4.82 7.51
C GLY A 183 9.65 -3.44 7.86
N ARG A 184 9.83 -2.56 6.86
CA ARG A 184 10.39 -1.19 7.01
C ARG A 184 9.30 -0.09 7.01
N ARG A 185 8.03 -0.44 7.16
CA ARG A 185 6.90 0.50 7.05
C ARG A 185 6.94 1.67 8.04
N GLU A 186 7.55 1.47 9.22
CA GLU A 186 7.72 2.51 10.25
C GLU A 186 9.01 3.32 10.06
N ALA A 187 9.85 2.92 9.10
CA ALA A 187 11.11 3.57 8.78
C ALA A 187 10.91 4.63 7.67
N PRO A 188 11.93 5.49 7.38
CA PRO A 188 11.77 6.52 6.37
C PRO A 188 11.46 5.98 4.97
N PHE A 189 10.50 6.62 4.29
CA PHE A 189 10.28 6.49 2.85
C PHE A 189 10.72 7.80 2.19
N VAL A 190 11.81 7.74 1.44
CA VAL A 190 12.36 8.92 0.74
C VAL A 190 12.23 8.71 -0.75
N ALA A 191 11.60 9.66 -1.44
CA ALA A 191 11.43 9.62 -2.88
C ALA A 191 12.24 10.73 -3.55
N VAL A 192 12.86 10.41 -4.66
CA VAL A 192 13.56 11.38 -5.53
C VAL A 192 13.17 11.12 -6.98
N ASN A 193 12.78 12.18 -7.68
CA ASN A 193 12.55 12.12 -9.12
C ASN A 193 13.82 12.57 -9.85
N CYS A 194 14.46 11.63 -10.57
CA CYS A 194 15.73 11.88 -11.26
C CYS A 194 15.57 12.85 -12.44
N ALA A 195 14.37 12.95 -13.03
CA ALA A 195 14.09 13.86 -14.13
C ALA A 195 13.87 15.32 -13.69
N ALA A 196 13.44 15.52 -12.43
CA ALA A 196 13.08 16.83 -11.92
C ALA A 196 14.28 17.66 -11.42
N ILE A 197 15.45 17.03 -11.25
CA ILE A 197 16.63 17.65 -10.62
C ILE A 197 17.74 17.80 -11.66
N PRO A 198 18.32 19.02 -11.80
CA PRO A 198 19.48 19.21 -12.65
C PRO A 198 20.66 18.30 -12.27
N GLU A 199 21.39 17.80 -13.28
CA GLU A 199 22.47 16.82 -13.11
C GLU A 199 23.51 17.21 -12.04
N ASN A 200 23.96 18.46 -12.07
CA ASN A 200 24.95 19.01 -11.13
C ASN A 200 24.46 19.04 -9.67
N MET A 201 23.14 19.04 -9.44
CA MET A 201 22.55 19.00 -8.10
C MET A 201 22.19 17.59 -7.65
N LEU A 202 21.83 16.71 -8.61
CA LEU A 202 21.38 15.36 -8.32
C LEU A 202 22.41 14.55 -7.54
N GLU A 203 23.69 14.71 -7.86
CA GLU A 203 24.78 14.06 -7.14
C GLU A 203 24.84 14.47 -5.68
N ALA A 204 24.85 15.78 -5.41
CA ALA A 204 24.90 16.33 -4.06
C ALA A 204 23.64 15.95 -3.24
N ILE A 205 22.49 15.87 -3.89
CA ILE A 205 21.22 15.47 -3.26
C ILE A 205 21.23 13.98 -2.91
N LEU A 206 21.68 13.11 -3.81
CA LEU A 206 21.72 11.66 -3.59
C LEU A 206 22.73 11.27 -2.52
N PHE A 207 24.00 11.67 -2.71
CA PHE A 207 25.12 11.14 -1.90
C PHE A 207 25.49 12.07 -0.74
N GLY A 208 25.03 13.33 -0.77
CA GLY A 208 25.39 14.36 0.20
C GLY A 208 26.73 15.04 -0.13
N HIS A 209 27.07 16.05 0.63
CA HIS A 209 28.32 16.80 0.46
C HIS A 209 28.82 17.40 1.77
N GLU A 210 30.11 17.57 1.87
CA GLU A 210 30.76 18.32 2.92
C GLU A 210 30.69 19.82 2.64
N LYS A 211 30.84 20.64 3.69
CA LYS A 211 30.94 22.09 3.54
C LYS A 211 32.14 22.43 2.64
N GLY A 212 31.91 23.27 1.64
CA GLY A 212 32.96 23.69 0.70
C GLY A 212 33.26 22.71 -0.43
N ALA A 213 32.49 21.63 -0.59
CA ALA A 213 32.70 20.60 -1.62
C ALA A 213 32.57 21.15 -3.07
N PHE A 214 31.77 22.21 -3.25
CA PHE A 214 31.60 22.92 -4.51
C PHE A 214 31.17 24.39 -4.26
N THR A 215 31.20 25.20 -5.30
CA THR A 215 30.75 26.62 -5.21
C THR A 215 29.28 26.68 -4.81
N GLY A 216 29.00 27.24 -3.63
CA GLY A 216 27.65 27.30 -3.04
C GLY A 216 27.38 26.26 -1.94
N ALA A 217 28.28 25.35 -1.66
CA ALA A 217 28.19 24.39 -0.55
C ALA A 217 28.49 25.07 0.80
N SER A 218 27.65 26.00 1.23
CA SER A 218 27.83 26.77 2.48
C SER A 218 27.69 25.92 3.75
N ASN A 219 26.88 24.86 3.69
CA ASN A 219 26.66 23.90 4.77
C ASN A 219 26.84 22.46 4.23
N ALA A 220 27.16 21.52 5.12
CA ALA A 220 27.16 20.11 4.77
C ALA A 220 25.71 19.58 4.66
N ASN A 221 25.50 18.61 3.75
CA ASN A 221 24.21 17.91 3.61
C ASN A 221 24.45 16.41 3.65
N LYS A 222 23.61 15.69 4.42
CA LYS A 222 23.74 14.24 4.56
C LYS A 222 23.37 13.45 3.31
N GLY A 223 22.58 14.02 2.41
CA GLY A 223 22.05 13.34 1.22
C GLY A 223 20.93 12.35 1.48
N ILE A 224 20.28 11.94 0.39
CA ILE A 224 19.06 11.11 0.43
C ILE A 224 19.36 9.69 0.90
N PHE A 225 20.48 9.08 0.49
CA PHE A 225 20.83 7.72 0.94
C PHE A 225 20.91 7.62 2.47
N ARG A 226 21.55 8.59 3.12
CA ARG A 226 21.59 8.62 4.59
C ARG A 226 20.27 9.06 5.23
N ALA A 227 19.44 9.81 4.49
CA ALA A 227 18.10 10.16 4.97
C ALA A 227 17.15 8.97 4.93
N ALA A 228 17.37 8.03 4.02
CA ALA A 228 16.59 6.80 3.86
C ALA A 228 17.15 5.61 4.63
N ASP A 229 18.21 5.81 5.43
CA ASP A 229 18.88 4.72 6.16
C ASP A 229 17.91 3.97 7.08
N GLY A 230 17.95 2.64 7.05
CA GLY A 230 16.99 1.74 7.68
C GLY A 230 15.65 1.62 6.94
N GLY A 231 15.37 2.46 5.95
CA GLY A 231 14.09 2.59 5.27
C GLY A 231 14.12 2.20 3.79
N THR A 232 13.33 2.93 2.99
CA THR A 232 13.16 2.70 1.56
C THR A 232 13.45 3.98 0.77
N LEU A 233 14.23 3.85 -0.30
CA LEU A 233 14.52 4.91 -1.28
C LEU A 233 13.78 4.59 -2.58
N LEU A 234 12.92 5.50 -3.01
CA LEU A 234 12.33 5.49 -4.34
C LEU A 234 13.16 6.36 -5.29
N LEU A 235 13.70 5.74 -6.34
CA LEU A 235 14.35 6.40 -7.47
C LEU A 235 13.35 6.45 -8.63
N ASP A 236 12.61 7.55 -8.72
CA ASP A 236 11.61 7.74 -9.76
C ASP A 236 12.26 8.25 -11.05
N GLU A 237 11.81 7.74 -12.21
CA GLU A 237 12.35 8.00 -13.54
C GLU A 237 13.88 7.78 -13.61
N ILE A 238 14.33 6.61 -13.16
CA ILE A 238 15.76 6.25 -13.05
C ILE A 238 16.49 6.31 -14.41
N SER A 239 15.77 6.14 -15.52
CA SER A 239 16.31 6.24 -16.88
C SER A 239 16.88 7.62 -17.21
N GLU A 240 16.45 8.67 -16.47
CA GLU A 240 16.93 10.04 -16.67
C GLU A 240 18.24 10.33 -15.90
N MET A 241 18.74 9.36 -15.12
CA MET A 241 19.97 9.54 -14.36
C MET A 241 21.18 9.58 -15.29
N PRO A 242 22.08 10.59 -15.18
CA PRO A 242 23.30 10.68 -15.98
C PRO A 242 24.24 9.49 -15.76
N LEU A 243 24.94 9.06 -16.81
CA LEU A 243 25.84 7.88 -16.79
C LEU A 243 26.91 7.92 -15.66
N GLY A 244 27.44 9.11 -15.37
CA GLY A 244 28.40 9.30 -14.27
C GLY A 244 27.80 8.96 -12.91
N LEU A 245 26.53 9.29 -12.69
CA LEU A 245 25.81 9.00 -11.44
C LEU A 245 25.35 7.55 -11.38
N GLN A 246 25.04 6.93 -12.51
CA GLN A 246 24.71 5.51 -12.59
C GLN A 246 25.86 4.65 -12.06
N ALA A 247 27.13 4.99 -12.38
CA ALA A 247 28.29 4.27 -11.87
C ALA A 247 28.42 4.39 -10.34
N LYS A 248 28.18 5.59 -9.79
CA LYS A 248 28.19 5.81 -8.33
C LYS A 248 27.06 5.09 -7.64
N LEU A 249 25.87 5.12 -8.22
CA LEU A 249 24.70 4.40 -7.70
C LEU A 249 24.97 2.89 -7.64
N LEU A 250 25.52 2.30 -8.72
CA LEU A 250 25.89 0.89 -8.76
C LEU A 250 26.80 0.52 -7.59
N ARG A 251 27.80 1.36 -7.32
CA ARG A 251 28.73 1.13 -6.22
C ARG A 251 28.04 1.13 -4.86
N VAL A 252 27.12 2.10 -4.62
CA VAL A 252 26.33 2.14 -3.38
C VAL A 252 25.45 0.89 -3.23
N LEU A 253 24.81 0.43 -4.32
CA LEU A 253 23.97 -0.77 -4.30
C LEU A 253 24.74 -2.07 -4.03
N GLN A 254 26.03 -2.11 -4.42
CA GLN A 254 26.90 -3.28 -4.23
C GLN A 254 27.56 -3.29 -2.87
N GLU A 255 28.13 -2.15 -2.46
CA GLU A 255 28.97 -2.03 -1.27
C GLU A 255 28.18 -1.62 -0.03
N LYS A 256 26.92 -1.17 -0.19
CA LYS A 256 26.09 -0.59 0.87
C LYS A 256 26.78 0.56 1.60
N LYS A 257 27.55 1.35 0.87
CA LYS A 257 28.29 2.49 1.38
C LYS A 257 28.10 3.71 0.49
N VAL A 258 28.08 4.88 1.11
CA VAL A 258 28.00 6.17 0.42
C VAL A 258 29.20 7.04 0.80
N THR A 259 29.78 7.70 -0.21
CA THR A 259 30.84 8.67 -0.01
C THR A 259 30.32 10.06 -0.39
N PRO A 260 30.18 10.99 0.58
CA PRO A 260 29.76 12.36 0.29
C PRO A 260 30.75 13.10 -0.62
N LEU A 261 30.26 14.05 -1.41
CA LEU A 261 31.14 14.92 -2.21
C LEU A 261 32.08 15.71 -1.31
N GLY A 262 33.33 15.77 -1.69
CA GLY A 262 34.38 16.43 -0.91
C GLY A 262 34.89 15.63 0.28
N SER A 263 34.40 14.40 0.48
CA SER A 263 34.86 13.47 1.52
C SER A 263 35.57 12.26 0.90
N GLN A 264 36.50 11.68 1.65
CA GLN A 264 37.08 10.36 1.36
C GLN A 264 36.51 9.28 2.28
N ARG A 265 35.64 9.67 3.23
CA ARG A 265 35.07 8.73 4.20
C ARG A 265 33.87 8.03 3.60
N GLU A 266 33.92 6.72 3.61
CA GLU A 266 32.78 5.86 3.31
C GLU A 266 31.87 5.72 4.55
N LEU A 267 30.55 5.78 4.34
CA LEU A 267 29.54 5.66 5.39
C LEU A 267 28.61 4.51 5.02
N ASP A 268 28.43 3.57 5.93
CA ASP A 268 27.50 2.46 5.74
C ASP A 268 26.07 2.96 5.65
N VAL A 269 25.25 2.34 4.77
CA VAL A 269 23.84 2.62 4.60
C VAL A 269 23.08 1.32 4.34
N ASP A 270 21.97 1.13 5.05
CA ASP A 270 21.05 0.01 4.81
C ASP A 270 19.74 0.51 4.24
N VAL A 271 19.67 0.60 2.93
CA VAL A 271 18.51 1.18 2.22
C VAL A 271 17.94 0.14 1.27
N ARG A 272 16.63 -0.11 1.37
CA ARG A 272 15.89 -0.83 0.35
C ARG A 272 15.62 0.11 -0.82
N VAL A 273 15.90 -0.32 -2.05
CA VAL A 273 15.69 0.50 -3.25
C VAL A 273 14.48 0.01 -4.03
N VAL A 274 13.63 0.96 -4.42
CA VAL A 274 12.59 0.79 -5.42
C VAL A 274 12.92 1.77 -6.55
N ALA A 275 13.00 1.28 -7.78
CA ALA A 275 13.27 2.13 -8.95
C ALA A 275 12.08 2.10 -9.91
N THR A 276 11.78 3.24 -10.53
CA THR A 276 10.69 3.33 -11.51
C THR A 276 11.18 3.93 -12.82
N THR A 277 10.52 3.59 -13.91
CA THR A 277 10.74 4.22 -15.21
C THR A 277 9.52 4.09 -16.11
N ASN A 278 9.40 4.99 -17.08
CA ASN A 278 8.44 4.90 -18.16
C ASN A 278 9.09 4.48 -19.50
N ARG A 279 10.42 4.30 -19.54
CA ARG A 279 11.16 3.96 -20.76
C ARG A 279 11.37 2.47 -20.91
N ASN A 280 11.62 2.04 -22.16
CA ASN A 280 12.08 0.68 -22.43
C ASN A 280 13.58 0.57 -22.11
N MET A 281 13.89 -0.04 -20.97
CA MET A 281 15.27 -0.12 -20.49
C MET A 281 16.20 -0.93 -21.37
N ILE A 282 15.67 -1.93 -22.10
CA ILE A 282 16.48 -2.71 -23.06
C ILE A 282 16.99 -1.78 -24.18
N THR A 283 16.14 -0.86 -24.64
CA THR A 283 16.53 0.15 -25.62
C THR A 283 17.55 1.14 -25.05
N GLU A 284 17.32 1.63 -23.81
CA GLU A 284 18.24 2.57 -23.14
C GLU A 284 19.65 1.97 -22.97
N VAL A 285 19.73 0.68 -22.59
CA VAL A 285 21.00 -0.05 -22.47
C VAL A 285 21.65 -0.22 -23.84
N ARG A 286 20.89 -0.66 -24.86
CA ARG A 286 21.42 -0.86 -26.21
C ARG A 286 21.99 0.41 -26.83
N GLU A 287 21.38 1.55 -26.57
CA GLU A 287 21.78 2.86 -27.06
C GLU A 287 22.84 3.55 -26.18
N GLY A 288 23.29 2.86 -25.12
CA GLY A 288 24.35 3.34 -24.22
C GLY A 288 23.95 4.50 -23.32
N ARG A 289 22.66 4.78 -23.16
CA ARG A 289 22.14 5.80 -22.23
C ARG A 289 21.99 5.27 -20.81
N PHE A 290 21.91 3.95 -20.65
CA PHE A 290 21.87 3.31 -19.34
C PHE A 290 22.89 2.16 -19.27
N ARG A 291 23.55 2.02 -18.13
CA ARG A 291 24.55 0.95 -17.93
C ARG A 291 23.87 -0.39 -17.73
N GLU A 292 24.35 -1.38 -18.44
CA GLU A 292 23.84 -2.75 -18.36
C GLU A 292 24.00 -3.37 -16.98
N ASP A 293 25.15 -3.14 -16.33
CA ASP A 293 25.46 -3.66 -14.99
C ASP A 293 24.50 -3.09 -13.91
N LEU A 294 24.18 -1.80 -13.99
CA LEU A 294 23.22 -1.17 -13.11
C LEU A 294 21.80 -1.69 -13.38
N PHE A 295 21.42 -1.86 -14.65
CA PHE A 295 20.11 -2.39 -15.01
C PHE A 295 19.87 -3.76 -14.35
N TYR A 296 20.78 -4.71 -14.48
CA TYR A 296 20.64 -6.02 -13.84
C TYR A 296 20.65 -5.96 -12.31
N ARG A 297 21.35 -5.00 -11.73
CA ARG A 297 21.36 -4.80 -10.27
C ARG A 297 20.05 -4.22 -9.74
N LEU A 298 19.36 -3.40 -10.52
CA LEU A 298 18.06 -2.83 -10.17
C LEU A 298 16.90 -3.79 -10.49
N ASN A 299 16.97 -4.48 -11.63
CA ASN A 299 15.92 -5.35 -12.15
C ASN A 299 15.93 -6.74 -11.51
N VAL A 300 16.00 -6.78 -10.17
CA VAL A 300 15.97 -8.05 -9.41
C VAL A 300 14.54 -8.60 -9.34
N PHE A 301 13.58 -7.73 -9.10
CA PHE A 301 12.16 -8.07 -9.11
C PHE A 301 11.39 -7.07 -9.97
N PRO A 302 11.08 -7.40 -11.23
CA PRO A 302 10.30 -6.55 -12.11
C PRO A 302 8.80 -6.61 -11.80
N LEU A 303 8.15 -5.43 -11.88
CA LEU A 303 6.70 -5.24 -11.78
C LEU A 303 6.20 -4.37 -12.92
#